data_e4d910bb54470c86ad8cd1d6313e0685
#
_entry.id   e4d910bb54470c86ad8cd1d6313e0685
#
_cell.length_a   1.000
_cell.length_b   1.000
_cell.length_c   1.000
_cell.angle_alpha   90.00
_cell.angle_beta   90.00
_cell.angle_gamma   90.00
#
_symmetry.space_group_name_H-M   'P 1'
#
loop_
_entity.id
_entity.type
_entity.pdbx_description
1 polymer ?
#
loop_
_entity_poly.entity_id
_entity_poly.type
_entity_poly.pdbx_seq_one_letter_code
_entity_poly.pdbx_strand_id
1 'polypeptide(L)'
;GVEMLDLASKPRSYGKVKVKTAWGELAWQLGGEEAFAKIKEADADGTAPGKSVLADILSKAAPCIVLMDELVRYVSQFEEGKALSGGTYDTQLSFIQSLTEAIKGVPDAILLASLPFSDREAGSQQGVKALRALEHYFGRVQALWKPVATEEAFEIVRRRLFTNVSDKLAAEEVCRAYADFYTGNSGDFPPGTQESGYLQRLLHAYPIHPEVFDRLYEDWSSLDNFQRTRGVLKLMAKVIHRLWTSGNNDLMIQPGSLPLFDPDCRNEAIYYLPQGWDPVLERDIDGERATTTELDNAKPLFGSIHACRRIARTVFLGSAPDAGIVGGSKHHRGVELEHVLLGCAQPGQVLGHYK
;
A
#
# COMPACT_ATOMS: atom_id res chain seq x y z
N GLY A 1 20.59 10.08 -1.55
CA GLY A 1 19.83 10.35 -0.33
C GLY A 1 20.48 9.72 0.89
N VAL A 2 20.13 10.20 2.01
CA VAL A 2 20.69 9.82 3.29
C VAL A 2 19.57 9.32 4.18
N GLU A 3 19.79 8.20 4.88
CA GLU A 3 18.84 7.69 5.85
C GLU A 3 18.82 8.61 7.08
N MET A 4 17.69 9.33 7.26
CA MET A 4 17.52 10.27 8.38
C MET A 4 17.36 9.59 9.73
N LEU A 5 16.85 8.35 9.76
CA LEU A 5 16.56 7.64 11.01
C LEU A 5 17.77 7.52 11.93
N ASP A 6 18.94 7.26 11.37
CA ASP A 6 20.17 7.16 12.15
C ASP A 6 20.61 8.49 12.78
N LEU A 7 20.28 9.63 12.16
CA LEU A 7 20.68 10.96 12.65
C LEU A 7 20.07 11.32 14.00
N ALA A 8 18.98 10.72 14.40
CA ALA A 8 18.38 10.96 15.71
C ALA A 8 19.37 10.64 16.85
N SER A 9 20.17 9.58 16.70
CA SER A 9 21.04 9.08 17.75
C SER A 9 22.52 8.97 17.38
N LYS A 10 22.87 8.99 16.07
CA LYS A 10 24.24 8.79 15.58
C LYS A 10 24.68 9.93 14.67
N PRO A 11 25.62 10.78 15.11
CA PRO A 11 26.21 11.81 14.26
C PRO A 11 26.88 11.20 13.03
N ARG A 12 26.72 11.86 11.89
CA ARG A 12 27.38 11.50 10.64
C ARG A 12 28.69 12.25 10.45
N SER A 13 29.68 11.60 9.87
CA SER A 13 31.00 12.19 9.64
C SER A 13 31.24 12.45 8.14
N TYR A 14 31.61 13.65 7.82
CA TYR A 14 32.06 14.10 6.51
C TYR A 14 33.51 14.59 6.64
N GLY A 15 34.47 13.69 6.45
CA GLY A 15 35.87 13.96 6.74
C GLY A 15 36.09 14.32 8.22
N LYS A 16 36.47 15.56 8.49
CA LYS A 16 36.67 16.09 9.86
C LYS A 16 35.41 16.70 10.47
N VAL A 17 34.36 16.91 9.67
CA VAL A 17 33.11 17.53 10.11
C VAL A 17 32.16 16.44 10.62
N LYS A 18 31.59 16.66 11.80
CA LYS A 18 30.52 15.83 12.35
C LYS A 18 29.21 16.59 12.30
N VAL A 19 28.20 16.00 11.68
CA VAL A 19 26.85 16.48 11.54
C VAL A 19 25.95 15.68 12.47
N LYS A 20 25.19 16.33 13.34
CA LYS A 20 24.38 15.67 14.38
C LYS A 20 22.88 15.70 14.09
N THR A 21 22.43 16.73 13.38
CA THR A 21 21.01 17.09 13.27
C THR A 21 20.49 16.98 11.84
N ALA A 22 19.16 16.90 11.68
CA ALA A 22 18.52 16.92 10.37
C ALA A 22 18.80 18.23 9.59
N TRP A 23 18.85 19.34 10.28
CA TRP A 23 19.20 20.62 9.66
C TRP A 23 20.68 20.72 9.27
N GLY A 24 21.55 20.15 10.08
CA GLY A 24 22.97 20.01 9.74
C GLY A 24 23.16 19.20 8.47
N GLU A 25 22.47 18.08 8.37
CA GLU A 25 22.50 17.21 7.20
C GLU A 25 21.92 17.92 5.96
N LEU A 26 20.79 18.60 6.12
CA LEU A 26 20.20 19.39 5.03
C LEU A 26 21.18 20.46 4.50
N ALA A 27 21.80 21.22 5.39
CA ALA A 27 22.76 22.25 5.00
C ALA A 27 23.99 21.64 4.31
N TRP A 28 24.51 20.52 4.83
CA TRP A 28 25.63 19.81 4.20
C TRP A 28 25.31 19.33 2.79
N GLN A 29 24.14 18.73 2.58
CA GLN A 29 23.71 18.27 1.25
C GLN A 29 23.47 19.41 0.25
N LEU A 30 22.97 20.54 0.70
CA LEU A 30 22.68 21.69 -0.16
C LEU A 30 23.91 22.51 -0.56
N GLY A 31 24.89 22.63 0.31
CA GLY A 31 26.03 23.50 0.04
C GLY A 31 27.33 23.14 0.77
N GLY A 32 27.47 21.88 1.20
CA GLY A 32 28.71 21.35 1.81
C GLY A 32 29.15 22.12 3.07
N GLU A 33 30.45 22.28 3.23
CA GLU A 33 31.05 22.93 4.41
C GLU A 33 30.64 24.41 4.56
N GLU A 34 30.47 25.13 3.45
CA GLU A 34 30.08 26.54 3.47
C GLU A 34 28.66 26.73 4.04
N ALA A 35 27.70 25.93 3.59
CA ALA A 35 26.34 26.01 4.09
C ALA A 35 26.25 25.48 5.53
N PHE A 36 26.96 24.41 5.85
CA PHE A 36 27.02 23.88 7.21
C PHE A 36 27.60 24.87 8.21
N ALA A 37 28.63 25.64 7.82
CA ALA A 37 29.24 26.64 8.70
C ALA A 37 28.23 27.66 9.25
N LYS A 38 27.14 27.95 8.50
CA LYS A 38 26.09 28.90 8.93
C LYS A 38 25.21 28.39 10.05
N ILE A 39 25.13 27.06 10.23
CA ILE A 39 24.29 26.43 11.24
C ILE A 39 25.08 25.54 12.21
N LYS A 40 26.41 25.65 12.17
CA LYS A 40 27.30 24.78 12.94
C LYS A 40 27.04 24.84 14.45
N GLU A 41 26.76 26.01 15.01
CA GLU A 41 26.41 26.18 16.41
C GLU A 41 25.05 25.51 16.71
N ALA A 42 24.04 25.75 15.90
CA ALA A 42 22.72 25.15 16.02
C ALA A 42 22.77 23.61 15.89
N ASP A 43 23.64 23.08 15.03
CA ASP A 43 23.87 21.63 14.92
C ASP A 43 24.59 21.09 16.17
N ALA A 44 25.57 21.82 16.71
CA ALA A 44 26.31 21.41 17.90
C ALA A 44 25.43 21.36 19.14
N ASP A 45 24.54 22.33 19.31
CA ASP A 45 23.68 22.52 20.49
C ASP A 45 22.31 21.80 20.36
N GLY A 46 22.00 21.27 19.17
CA GLY A 46 20.70 20.63 18.90
C GLY A 46 19.53 21.61 18.89
N THR A 47 19.78 22.91 18.65
CA THR A 47 18.76 23.95 18.54
C THR A 47 18.34 24.15 17.09
N ALA A 48 17.05 24.39 16.84
CA ALA A 48 16.55 24.59 15.49
C ALA A 48 17.04 25.93 14.90
N PRO A 49 17.59 25.95 13.66
CA PRO A 49 17.96 27.18 13.00
C PRO A 49 16.71 28.00 12.62
N GLY A 50 16.85 29.31 12.66
CA GLY A 50 15.78 30.24 12.30
C GLY A 50 15.50 30.26 10.79
N LYS A 51 14.28 30.71 10.43
CA LYS A 51 13.80 30.82 9.04
C LYS A 51 14.76 31.56 8.11
N SER A 52 15.37 32.66 8.55
CA SER A 52 16.23 33.47 7.72
C SER A 52 17.52 32.75 7.29
N VAL A 53 18.11 31.95 8.19
CA VAL A 53 19.30 31.16 7.90
C VAL A 53 18.99 30.03 6.92
N LEU A 54 17.86 29.35 7.11
CA LEU A 54 17.41 28.32 6.18
C LEU A 54 17.08 28.87 4.80
N ALA A 55 16.43 30.06 4.74
CA ALA A 55 16.14 30.73 3.47
C ALA A 55 17.42 31.15 2.72
N ASP A 56 18.46 31.62 3.42
CA ASP A 56 19.74 31.93 2.80
C ASP A 56 20.46 30.68 2.23
N ILE A 57 20.43 29.56 2.96
CA ILE A 57 20.98 28.28 2.48
C ILE A 57 20.22 27.81 1.24
N LEU A 58 18.88 27.78 1.29
CA LEU A 58 18.04 27.38 0.18
C LEU A 58 18.21 28.26 -1.05
N SER A 59 18.26 29.59 -0.87
CA SER A 59 18.43 30.52 -1.98
C SER A 59 19.76 30.35 -2.72
N LYS A 60 20.83 29.99 -2.00
CA LYS A 60 22.14 29.68 -2.61
C LYS A 60 22.16 28.36 -3.33
N ALA A 61 21.36 27.42 -2.90
CA ALA A 61 21.23 26.08 -3.49
C ALA A 61 20.18 26.01 -4.62
N ALA A 62 19.35 27.04 -4.77
CA ALA A 62 18.31 27.07 -5.80
C ALA A 62 18.89 27.07 -7.24
N PRO A 63 18.29 26.37 -8.20
CA PRO A 63 17.07 25.56 -8.06
C PRO A 63 17.31 24.24 -7.30
N CYS A 64 16.48 23.93 -6.30
CA CYS A 64 16.66 22.72 -5.50
C CYS A 64 15.35 22.07 -5.07
N ILE A 65 15.40 20.77 -4.82
CA ILE A 65 14.31 19.98 -4.27
C ILE A 65 14.80 19.34 -2.97
N VAL A 66 14.08 19.63 -1.87
CA VAL A 66 14.27 18.97 -0.59
C VAL A 66 13.22 17.85 -0.48
N LEU A 67 13.67 16.61 -0.42
CA LEU A 67 12.81 15.45 -0.26
C LEU A 67 12.99 14.85 1.14
N MET A 68 11.92 14.80 1.91
CA MET A 68 11.89 14.20 3.25
C MET A 68 10.94 12.99 3.24
N ASP A 69 11.49 11.81 3.28
CA ASP A 69 10.74 10.56 3.36
C ASP A 69 10.75 10.04 4.80
N GLU A 70 9.70 9.33 5.20
CA GLU A 70 9.52 8.76 6.54
C GLU A 70 9.66 9.77 7.69
N LEU A 71 9.25 11.03 7.47
CA LEU A 71 9.43 12.13 8.42
C LEU A 71 8.75 11.85 9.77
N VAL A 72 7.55 11.26 9.79
CA VAL A 72 6.86 10.88 11.03
C VAL A 72 7.67 9.89 11.83
N ARG A 73 8.23 8.87 11.18
CA ARG A 73 9.08 7.86 11.82
C ARG A 73 10.35 8.44 12.39
N TYR A 74 10.94 9.42 11.72
CA TYR A 74 12.09 10.15 12.23
C TYR A 74 11.74 10.95 13.49
N VAL A 75 10.70 11.79 13.43
CA VAL A 75 10.28 12.66 14.54
C VAL A 75 9.79 11.84 15.74
N SER A 76 9.14 10.69 15.52
CA SER A 76 8.65 9.83 16.60
C SER A 76 9.76 9.16 17.45
N GLN A 77 11.02 9.19 16.99
CA GLN A 77 12.14 8.69 17.81
C GLN A 77 12.48 9.63 18.98
N PHE A 78 12.10 10.91 18.88
CA PHE A 78 12.32 11.88 19.93
C PHE A 78 11.16 11.83 20.93
N GLU A 79 11.41 11.28 22.12
CA GLU A 79 10.45 11.29 23.23
C GLU A 79 10.43 12.66 23.91
N GLU A 80 9.25 13.08 24.38
CA GLU A 80 9.15 14.32 25.16
C GLU A 80 10.02 14.25 26.42
N GLY A 81 10.75 15.34 26.69
CA GLY A 81 11.62 15.43 27.85
C GLY A 81 12.95 14.69 27.73
N LYS A 82 13.23 14.03 26.58
CA LYS A 82 14.49 13.32 26.36
C LYS A 82 15.24 13.92 25.18
N ALA A 83 16.45 14.35 25.41
CA ALA A 83 17.33 14.80 24.35
C ALA A 83 18.12 13.64 23.74
N LEU A 84 18.19 13.57 22.42
CA LEU A 84 19.09 12.72 21.64
C LEU A 84 20.22 13.58 21.05
N SER A 85 21.21 12.94 20.41
CA SER A 85 22.30 13.67 19.76
C SER A 85 21.80 14.64 18.67
N GLY A 86 20.67 14.32 18.03
CA GLY A 86 20.02 15.15 17.02
C GLY A 86 19.13 16.25 17.56
N GLY A 87 18.99 16.42 18.88
CA GLY A 87 18.15 17.43 19.52
C GLY A 87 16.99 16.83 20.34
N THR A 88 15.88 17.56 20.44
CA THR A 88 14.66 17.18 21.17
C THR A 88 13.46 17.13 20.23
N TYR A 89 12.34 16.56 20.69
CA TYR A 89 11.08 16.56 19.95
C TYR A 89 10.67 17.96 19.49
N ASP A 90 10.71 18.94 20.40
CA ASP A 90 10.33 20.32 20.12
C ASP A 90 11.27 21.00 19.12
N THR A 91 12.58 20.71 19.18
CA THR A 91 13.53 21.28 18.22
C THR A 91 13.35 20.70 16.82
N GLN A 92 12.93 19.43 16.68
CA GLN A 92 12.56 18.85 15.38
C GLN A 92 11.33 19.56 14.81
N LEU A 93 10.29 19.74 15.59
CA LEU A 93 9.07 20.43 15.15
C LEU A 93 9.37 21.91 14.77
N SER A 94 10.17 22.61 15.58
CA SER A 94 10.59 23.99 15.30
C SER A 94 11.40 24.08 14.01
N PHE A 95 12.27 23.11 13.74
CA PHE A 95 13.00 23.03 12.48
C PHE A 95 12.06 22.87 11.28
N ILE A 96 11.12 21.91 11.35
CA ILE A 96 10.15 21.67 10.27
C ILE A 96 9.30 22.93 10.02
N GLN A 97 8.83 23.59 11.07
CA GLN A 97 8.12 24.86 10.94
C GLN A 97 8.98 25.90 10.24
N SER A 98 10.20 26.16 10.72
CA SER A 98 11.12 27.12 10.14
C SER A 98 11.43 26.82 8.66
N LEU A 99 11.60 25.54 8.32
CA LEU A 99 11.86 25.09 6.95
C LEU A 99 10.65 25.33 6.04
N THR A 100 9.44 24.96 6.49
CA THR A 100 8.21 25.19 5.71
C THR A 100 7.93 26.67 5.48
N GLU A 101 8.31 27.53 6.42
CA GLU A 101 8.20 28.97 6.27
C GLU A 101 9.31 29.57 5.39
N ALA A 102 10.53 29.02 5.46
CA ALA A 102 11.67 29.48 4.66
C ALA A 102 11.45 29.22 3.18
N ILE A 103 10.99 27.99 2.84
CA ILE A 103 10.82 27.56 1.44
C ILE A 103 9.81 28.41 0.66
N LYS A 104 8.79 28.98 1.35
CA LYS A 104 7.81 29.87 0.73
C LYS A 104 8.44 31.17 0.16
N GLY A 105 9.50 31.60 0.73
CA GLY A 105 10.18 32.84 0.34
C GLY A 105 11.32 32.64 -0.66
N VAL A 106 11.61 31.41 -1.06
CA VAL A 106 12.71 31.08 -1.97
C VAL A 106 12.16 30.59 -3.30
N PRO A 107 12.21 31.39 -4.37
CA PRO A 107 11.88 30.95 -5.71
C PRO A 107 12.74 29.76 -6.11
N ASP A 108 12.19 28.86 -6.92
CA ASP A 108 12.88 27.68 -7.45
C ASP A 108 13.36 26.66 -6.39
N ALA A 109 12.81 26.72 -5.16
CA ALA A 109 13.01 25.70 -4.14
C ALA A 109 11.70 25.00 -3.80
N ILE A 110 11.72 23.66 -3.73
CA ILE A 110 10.54 22.83 -3.44
C ILE A 110 10.86 21.92 -2.27
N LEU A 111 9.91 21.83 -1.32
CA LEU A 111 9.91 20.82 -0.25
C LEU A 111 8.83 19.78 -0.51
N LEU A 112 9.22 18.53 -0.58
CA LEU A 112 8.33 17.38 -0.65
C LEU A 112 8.54 16.54 0.60
N ALA A 113 7.48 16.31 1.37
CA ALA A 113 7.52 15.43 2.53
C ALA A 113 6.45 14.34 2.41
N SER A 114 6.83 13.08 2.65
CA SER A 114 5.86 12.01 2.77
C SER A 114 5.32 11.96 4.19
N LEU A 115 3.99 11.89 4.31
CA LEU A 115 3.30 11.67 5.56
C LEU A 115 2.39 10.44 5.44
N PRO A 116 2.28 9.61 6.50
CA PRO A 116 1.30 8.53 6.56
C PRO A 116 -0.12 9.05 6.35
N PHE A 117 -0.95 8.25 5.70
CA PHE A 117 -2.34 8.62 5.42
C PHE A 117 -3.26 8.50 6.64
N SER A 118 -2.89 7.66 7.61
CA SER A 118 -3.73 7.36 8.78
C SER A 118 -2.91 7.21 10.06
N ASP A 119 -3.59 7.38 11.19
CA ASP A 119 -3.05 7.13 12.52
C ASP A 119 -2.48 5.69 12.65
N ARG A 120 -3.08 4.74 11.96
CA ARG A 120 -2.66 3.33 11.94
C ARG A 120 -1.30 3.14 11.25
N GLU A 121 -1.07 3.84 10.14
CA GLU A 121 0.22 3.83 9.43
C GLU A 121 1.31 4.55 10.24
N ALA A 122 0.96 5.49 11.10
CA ALA A 122 1.88 6.15 12.02
C ALA A 122 2.37 5.21 13.14
N GLY A 123 1.67 4.11 13.40
CA GLY A 123 2.05 2.92 14.15
C GLY A 123 1.96 3.07 15.67
N SER A 124 2.74 3.92 16.30
CA SER A 124 2.76 4.13 17.75
C SER A 124 1.98 5.38 18.18
N GLN A 125 1.64 5.49 19.47
CA GLN A 125 1.06 6.72 20.01
C GLN A 125 1.96 7.93 19.75
N GLN A 126 3.28 7.76 19.86
CA GLN A 126 4.25 8.81 19.56
C GLN A 126 4.26 9.14 18.06
N GLY A 127 4.10 8.14 17.18
CA GLY A 127 3.95 8.33 15.75
C GLY A 127 2.68 9.11 15.38
N VAL A 128 1.55 8.79 16.00
CA VAL A 128 0.29 9.53 15.82
C VAL A 128 0.43 10.98 16.26
N LYS A 129 1.09 11.23 17.41
CA LYS A 129 1.36 12.56 17.91
C LYS A 129 2.25 13.35 16.94
N ALA A 130 3.32 12.75 16.44
CA ALA A 130 4.19 13.35 15.45
C ALA A 130 3.45 13.66 14.15
N LEU A 131 2.61 12.73 13.66
CA LEU A 131 1.78 12.93 12.47
C LEU A 131 0.88 14.16 12.61
N ARG A 132 0.12 14.25 13.71
CA ARG A 132 -0.78 15.39 13.99
C ARG A 132 -0.05 16.73 14.03
N ALA A 133 1.13 16.76 14.68
CA ALA A 133 1.95 17.95 14.72
C ALA A 133 2.45 18.36 13.33
N LEU A 134 2.93 17.40 12.54
CA LEU A 134 3.41 17.63 11.17
C LEU A 134 2.29 18.07 10.22
N GLU A 135 1.12 17.44 10.28
CA GLU A 135 -0.07 17.85 9.52
C GLU A 135 -0.45 19.29 9.81
N HIS A 136 -0.33 19.74 11.07
CA HIS A 136 -0.60 21.12 11.42
C HIS A 136 0.38 22.12 10.75
N TYR A 137 1.68 21.80 10.67
CA TYR A 137 2.66 22.66 10.04
C TYR A 137 2.56 22.63 8.51
N PHE A 138 2.40 21.46 7.93
CA PHE A 138 2.24 21.34 6.49
C PHE A 138 0.88 21.85 6.01
N GLY A 139 -0.21 21.63 6.75
CA GLY A 139 -1.57 22.04 6.37
C GLY A 139 -1.77 23.55 6.17
N ARG A 140 -0.86 24.37 6.72
CA ARG A 140 -0.87 25.83 6.52
C ARG A 140 -0.20 26.30 5.22
N VAL A 141 0.52 25.40 4.54
CA VAL A 141 1.54 25.79 3.55
C VAL A 141 1.34 25.15 2.19
N GLN A 142 0.45 24.15 2.05
CA GLN A 142 0.58 23.16 1.01
C GLN A 142 -0.62 22.98 0.11
N ALA A 143 -0.31 22.42 -1.09
CA ALA A 143 -1.22 21.54 -1.81
C ALA A 143 -0.99 20.09 -1.35
N LEU A 144 -2.01 19.41 -0.85
CA LEU A 144 -1.98 17.97 -0.65
C LEU A 144 -1.94 17.31 -2.02
N TRP A 145 -0.81 16.73 -2.34
CA TRP A 145 -0.65 16.00 -3.58
C TRP A 145 -0.77 14.49 -3.32
N LYS A 146 -1.79 13.88 -3.91
CA LYS A 146 -1.91 12.43 -3.98
C LYS A 146 -1.41 12.01 -5.36
N PRO A 147 -0.18 11.46 -5.46
CA PRO A 147 0.45 11.17 -6.75
C PRO A 147 -0.27 10.10 -7.55
N VAL A 148 -1.11 9.29 -6.90
CA VAL A 148 -1.79 8.14 -7.51
C VAL A 148 -3.21 8.06 -6.99
N ALA A 149 -4.20 8.09 -7.88
CA ALA A 149 -5.57 7.70 -7.56
C ALA A 149 -5.64 6.17 -7.36
N THR A 150 -6.67 5.68 -6.67
CA THR A 150 -6.81 4.24 -6.37
C THR A 150 -6.80 3.39 -7.65
N GLU A 151 -7.43 3.85 -8.72
CA GLU A 151 -7.46 3.16 -10.01
C GLU A 151 -6.11 3.13 -10.73
N GLU A 152 -5.29 4.18 -10.57
CA GLU A 152 -3.93 4.22 -11.10
C GLU A 152 -2.99 3.26 -10.36
N ALA A 153 -3.29 2.93 -9.09
CA ALA A 153 -2.55 1.92 -8.34
C ALA A 153 -2.64 0.54 -8.99
N PHE A 154 -3.76 0.20 -9.62
CA PHE A 154 -3.94 -1.06 -10.36
C PHE A 154 -3.00 -1.13 -11.56
N GLU A 155 -2.88 -0.05 -12.31
CA GLU A 155 -1.97 0.04 -13.44
C GLU A 155 -0.50 -0.04 -13.00
N ILE A 156 -0.13 0.57 -11.89
CA ILE A 156 1.22 0.47 -11.32
C ILE A 156 1.53 -0.99 -10.98
N VAL A 157 0.64 -1.69 -10.27
CA VAL A 157 0.83 -3.11 -9.93
C VAL A 157 0.95 -3.95 -11.20
N ARG A 158 0.06 -3.74 -12.18
CA ARG A 158 0.11 -4.43 -13.46
C ARG A 158 1.44 -4.22 -14.18
N ARG A 159 1.92 -2.99 -14.31
CA ARG A 159 3.20 -2.66 -14.97
C ARG A 159 4.42 -3.20 -14.25
N ARG A 160 4.32 -3.42 -12.94
CA ARG A 160 5.40 -4.03 -12.14
C ARG A 160 5.44 -5.54 -12.24
N LEU A 161 4.28 -6.18 -12.44
CA LEU A 161 4.14 -7.64 -12.48
C LEU A 161 4.20 -8.20 -13.92
N PHE A 162 3.82 -7.40 -14.90
CA PHE A 162 3.79 -7.81 -16.32
C PHE A 162 4.55 -6.81 -17.18
N THR A 163 5.29 -7.30 -18.16
CA THR A 163 6.01 -6.44 -19.12
C THR A 163 5.05 -5.80 -20.10
N ASN A 164 4.30 -6.60 -20.86
CA ASN A 164 3.27 -6.15 -21.79
C ASN A 164 2.25 -7.26 -22.05
N VAL A 165 1.05 -6.87 -22.49
CA VAL A 165 0.08 -7.78 -23.08
C VAL A 165 0.47 -7.96 -24.53
N SER A 166 0.82 -9.19 -24.94
CA SER A 166 1.28 -9.50 -26.30
C SER A 166 0.16 -9.35 -27.34
N ASP A 167 -1.05 -9.78 -26.98
CA ASP A 167 -2.25 -9.67 -27.81
C ASP A 167 -3.29 -8.77 -27.14
N LYS A 168 -3.30 -7.50 -27.57
CA LYS A 168 -4.24 -6.51 -27.02
C LYS A 168 -5.68 -6.76 -27.48
N LEU A 169 -5.89 -7.33 -28.66
CA LEU A 169 -7.23 -7.62 -29.16
C LEU A 169 -7.86 -8.76 -28.37
N ALA A 170 -7.12 -9.85 -28.14
CA ALA A 170 -7.59 -10.93 -27.30
C ALA A 170 -7.89 -10.48 -25.86
N ALA A 171 -7.05 -9.62 -25.29
CA ALA A 171 -7.31 -9.05 -23.96
C ALA A 171 -8.58 -8.19 -23.93
N GLU A 172 -8.82 -7.39 -24.96
CA GLU A 172 -10.05 -6.60 -25.10
C GLU A 172 -11.28 -7.48 -25.26
N GLU A 173 -11.20 -8.55 -26.05
CA GLU A 173 -12.29 -9.54 -26.21
C GLU A 173 -12.64 -10.20 -24.86
N VAL A 174 -11.63 -10.60 -24.09
CA VAL A 174 -11.85 -11.14 -22.74
C VAL A 174 -12.56 -10.13 -21.84
N CYS A 175 -12.09 -8.89 -21.79
CA CYS A 175 -12.72 -7.85 -20.97
C CYS A 175 -14.17 -7.56 -21.40
N ARG A 176 -14.45 -7.55 -22.70
CA ARG A 176 -15.81 -7.41 -23.22
C ARG A 176 -16.70 -8.59 -22.85
N ALA A 177 -16.18 -9.81 -22.96
CA ALA A 177 -16.90 -11.01 -22.55
C ALA A 177 -17.33 -10.96 -21.06
N TYR A 178 -16.46 -10.45 -20.17
CA TYR A 178 -16.80 -10.24 -18.78
C TYR A 178 -17.88 -9.14 -18.61
N ALA A 179 -17.74 -8.00 -19.27
CA ALA A 179 -18.73 -6.92 -19.21
C ALA A 179 -20.10 -7.38 -19.69
N ASP A 180 -20.15 -8.10 -20.82
CA ASP A 180 -21.39 -8.66 -21.38
C ASP A 180 -22.01 -9.72 -20.46
N PHE A 181 -21.15 -10.56 -19.83
CA PHE A 181 -21.58 -11.56 -18.87
C PHE A 181 -22.24 -10.94 -17.63
N TYR A 182 -21.67 -9.86 -17.10
CA TYR A 182 -22.27 -9.14 -15.97
C TYR A 182 -23.55 -8.42 -16.32
N THR A 183 -23.58 -7.77 -17.48
CA THR A 183 -24.78 -7.07 -17.97
C THR A 183 -25.92 -8.04 -18.28
N GLY A 184 -25.58 -9.20 -18.88
CA GLY A 184 -26.55 -10.25 -19.19
C GLY A 184 -27.13 -10.97 -17.97
N ASN A 185 -26.47 -10.86 -16.80
CA ASN A 185 -26.89 -11.49 -15.54
C ASN A 185 -27.01 -10.45 -14.41
N SER A 186 -27.63 -9.32 -14.69
CA SER A 186 -27.67 -8.14 -13.84
C SER A 186 -28.21 -8.35 -12.43
N GLY A 187 -29.03 -9.39 -12.19
CA GLY A 187 -29.53 -9.74 -10.86
C GLY A 187 -28.57 -10.58 -10.01
N ASP A 188 -27.43 -10.98 -10.55
CA ASP A 188 -26.46 -11.86 -9.91
C ASP A 188 -25.13 -11.19 -9.56
N PHE A 189 -24.90 -9.99 -10.08
CA PHE A 189 -23.66 -9.23 -9.89
C PHE A 189 -23.93 -7.82 -9.33
N PRO A 190 -22.96 -7.23 -8.63
CA PRO A 190 -23.11 -5.89 -8.07
C PRO A 190 -23.49 -4.85 -9.14
N PRO A 191 -24.39 -3.90 -8.84
CA PRO A 191 -24.87 -2.91 -9.82
C PRO A 191 -23.75 -2.13 -10.53
N GLY A 192 -22.66 -1.82 -9.84
CA GLY A 192 -21.51 -1.12 -10.41
C GLY A 192 -20.84 -1.84 -11.58
N THR A 193 -20.99 -3.19 -11.68
CA THR A 193 -20.41 -3.97 -12.78
C THR A 193 -21.13 -3.79 -14.11
N GLN A 194 -22.33 -3.18 -14.08
CA GLN A 194 -23.20 -2.94 -15.24
C GLN A 194 -23.01 -1.53 -15.80
N GLU A 195 -22.27 -0.69 -15.10
CA GLU A 195 -21.98 0.67 -15.55
C GLU A 195 -21.02 0.69 -16.73
N SER A 196 -21.18 1.67 -17.62
CA SER A 196 -20.34 1.80 -18.84
C SER A 196 -18.84 1.95 -18.53
N GLY A 197 -18.50 2.46 -17.35
CA GLY A 197 -17.12 2.60 -16.86
C GLY A 197 -16.45 1.28 -16.45
N TYR A 198 -17.22 0.23 -16.17
CA TYR A 198 -16.66 -1.01 -15.67
C TYR A 198 -15.79 -1.76 -16.69
N LEU A 199 -16.14 -1.69 -17.98
CA LEU A 199 -15.31 -2.21 -19.06
C LEU A 199 -13.91 -1.54 -19.06
N GLN A 200 -13.85 -0.23 -18.88
CA GLN A 200 -12.57 0.47 -18.80
C GLN A 200 -11.77 0.00 -17.57
N ARG A 201 -12.44 -0.25 -16.47
CA ARG A 201 -11.83 -0.78 -15.26
C ARG A 201 -11.23 -2.18 -15.47
N LEU A 202 -11.94 -3.07 -16.17
CA LEU A 202 -11.43 -4.38 -16.59
C LEU A 202 -10.20 -4.25 -17.47
N LEU A 203 -10.23 -3.37 -18.49
CA LEU A 203 -9.11 -3.15 -19.40
C LEU A 203 -7.84 -2.62 -18.69
N HIS A 204 -8.01 -1.71 -17.74
CA HIS A 204 -6.88 -1.17 -16.97
C HIS A 204 -6.28 -2.19 -15.99
N ALA A 205 -7.10 -3.08 -15.45
CA ALA A 205 -6.68 -4.08 -14.48
C ALA A 205 -6.13 -5.37 -15.13
N TYR A 206 -6.52 -5.70 -16.37
CA TYR A 206 -6.16 -6.94 -17.04
C TYR A 206 -4.66 -7.26 -16.98
N PRO A 207 -4.24 -8.49 -16.67
CA PRO A 207 -5.03 -9.73 -16.54
C PRO A 207 -5.57 -10.01 -15.13
N ILE A 208 -5.44 -9.07 -14.19
CA ILE A 208 -5.98 -9.21 -12.83
C ILE A 208 -7.39 -8.60 -12.81
N HIS A 209 -8.36 -9.33 -12.27
CA HIS A 209 -9.74 -8.83 -12.15
C HIS A 209 -9.80 -7.68 -11.13
N PRO A 210 -10.59 -6.60 -11.35
CA PRO A 210 -10.73 -5.48 -10.42
C PRO A 210 -11.08 -5.89 -8.99
N GLU A 211 -11.93 -6.91 -8.80
CA GLU A 211 -12.34 -7.40 -7.49
C GLU A 211 -11.16 -7.88 -6.62
N VAL A 212 -10.07 -8.39 -7.23
CA VAL A 212 -8.84 -8.73 -6.48
C VAL A 212 -8.23 -7.46 -5.87
N PHE A 213 -8.17 -6.39 -6.65
CA PHE A 213 -7.63 -5.13 -6.17
C PHE A 213 -8.52 -4.50 -5.12
N ASP A 214 -9.85 -4.51 -5.33
CA ASP A 214 -10.79 -3.95 -4.37
C ASP A 214 -10.63 -4.64 -3.01
N ARG A 215 -10.60 -5.98 -2.96
CA ARG A 215 -10.38 -6.71 -1.71
C ARG A 215 -9.02 -6.40 -1.08
N LEU A 216 -7.95 -6.37 -1.86
CA LEU A 216 -6.60 -6.13 -1.33
C LEU A 216 -6.38 -4.67 -0.90
N TYR A 217 -6.96 -3.69 -1.58
CA TYR A 217 -6.80 -2.27 -1.25
C TYR A 217 -7.81 -1.75 -0.22
N GLU A 218 -9.03 -2.33 -0.15
CA GLU A 218 -10.05 -1.92 0.79
C GLU A 218 -9.97 -2.73 2.09
N ASP A 219 -10.05 -4.07 1.98
CA ASP A 219 -10.15 -4.94 3.16
C ASP A 219 -8.77 -5.22 3.77
N TRP A 220 -7.81 -5.69 2.96
CA TRP A 220 -6.48 -6.08 3.44
C TRP A 220 -5.62 -4.91 3.85
N SER A 221 -5.83 -3.72 3.29
CA SER A 221 -5.11 -2.51 3.72
C SER A 221 -5.41 -2.11 5.17
N SER A 222 -6.43 -2.69 5.78
CA SER A 222 -6.76 -2.53 7.19
C SER A 222 -5.82 -3.29 8.13
N LEU A 223 -5.05 -4.27 7.61
CA LEU A 223 -4.11 -5.09 8.39
C LEU A 223 -2.79 -4.33 8.63
N ASP A 224 -2.30 -4.37 9.87
CA ASP A 224 -1.16 -3.55 10.33
C ASP A 224 0.13 -3.75 9.52
N ASN A 225 0.38 -4.97 9.06
CA ASN A 225 1.61 -5.31 8.31
C ASN A 225 1.42 -5.29 6.79
N PHE A 226 0.19 -5.13 6.30
CA PHE A 226 -0.10 -5.11 4.87
C PHE A 226 0.14 -3.71 4.30
N GLN A 227 1.34 -3.49 3.79
CA GLN A 227 1.75 -2.20 3.23
C GLN A 227 1.15 -1.99 1.83
N ARG A 228 -0.17 -1.87 1.73
CA ARG A 228 -0.90 -1.57 0.47
C ARG A 228 -0.19 -2.12 -0.79
N THR A 229 0.35 -1.24 -1.63
CA THR A 229 0.99 -1.62 -2.91
C THR A 229 2.12 -2.65 -2.74
N ARG A 230 2.93 -2.58 -1.69
CA ARG A 230 4.01 -3.59 -1.46
C ARG A 230 3.43 -4.95 -1.09
N GLY A 231 2.42 -4.99 -0.22
CA GLY A 231 1.72 -6.23 0.14
C GLY A 231 1.04 -6.87 -1.07
N VAL A 232 0.32 -6.06 -1.86
CA VAL A 232 -0.30 -6.51 -3.12
C VAL A 232 0.74 -7.07 -4.08
N LEU A 233 1.85 -6.36 -4.32
CA LEU A 233 2.92 -6.82 -5.21
C LEU A 233 3.55 -8.13 -4.74
N LYS A 234 3.82 -8.26 -3.44
CA LYS A 234 4.40 -9.50 -2.87
C LYS A 234 3.47 -10.70 -3.04
N LEU A 235 2.21 -10.56 -2.66
CA LEU A 235 1.23 -11.63 -2.78
C LEU A 235 0.99 -11.98 -4.24
N MET A 236 0.70 -11.00 -5.08
CA MET A 236 0.37 -11.25 -6.48
C MET A 236 1.55 -11.78 -7.29
N ALA A 237 2.81 -11.43 -6.97
CA ALA A 237 3.97 -12.03 -7.63
C ALA A 237 4.02 -13.56 -7.43
N LYS A 238 3.76 -14.03 -6.21
CA LYS A 238 3.69 -15.47 -5.90
C LYS A 238 2.50 -16.16 -6.58
N VAL A 239 1.32 -15.52 -6.52
CA VAL A 239 0.10 -15.98 -7.18
C VAL A 239 0.32 -16.15 -8.68
N ILE A 240 0.82 -15.13 -9.36
CA ILE A 240 1.06 -15.16 -10.80
C ILE A 240 2.09 -16.22 -11.18
N HIS A 241 3.18 -16.30 -10.43
CA HIS A 241 4.21 -17.33 -10.65
C HIS A 241 3.61 -18.73 -10.56
N ARG A 242 2.80 -19.01 -9.54
CA ARG A 242 2.16 -20.31 -9.35
C ARG A 242 1.14 -20.62 -10.45
N LEU A 243 0.28 -19.67 -10.78
CA LEU A 243 -0.70 -19.83 -11.86
C LEU A 243 -0.02 -20.09 -13.20
N TRP A 244 1.06 -19.38 -13.51
CA TRP A 244 1.84 -19.58 -14.72
C TRP A 244 2.46 -20.98 -14.77
N THR A 245 3.16 -21.39 -13.72
CA THR A 245 3.86 -22.68 -13.66
C THR A 245 2.92 -23.88 -13.63
N SER A 246 1.68 -23.70 -13.15
CA SER A 246 0.65 -24.75 -13.14
C SER A 246 -0.17 -24.84 -14.44
N GLY A 247 0.07 -23.94 -15.41
CA GLY A 247 -0.69 -23.89 -16.66
C GLY A 247 -2.16 -23.50 -16.45
N ASN A 248 -2.43 -22.58 -15.51
CA ASN A 248 -3.79 -22.11 -15.28
C ASN A 248 -4.34 -21.38 -16.52
N ASN A 249 -5.59 -21.68 -16.89
CA ASN A 249 -6.27 -21.19 -18.09
C ASN A 249 -7.43 -20.23 -17.76
N ASP A 250 -7.49 -19.66 -16.55
CA ASP A 250 -8.49 -18.66 -16.22
C ASP A 250 -8.36 -17.43 -17.15
N LEU A 251 -9.48 -16.90 -17.60
CA LEU A 251 -9.52 -15.75 -18.50
C LEU A 251 -8.97 -14.47 -17.84
N MET A 252 -9.21 -14.32 -16.53
CA MET A 252 -8.61 -13.31 -15.65
C MET A 252 -8.29 -13.92 -14.29
N ILE A 253 -7.34 -13.34 -13.59
CA ILE A 253 -7.01 -13.72 -12.21
C ILE A 253 -8.05 -13.10 -11.28
N GLN A 254 -9.02 -13.89 -10.85
CA GLN A 254 -10.07 -13.52 -9.90
C GLN A 254 -9.70 -13.93 -8.46
N PRO A 255 -10.40 -13.44 -7.41
CA PRO A 255 -10.24 -13.96 -6.05
C PRO A 255 -10.28 -15.49 -5.96
N GLY A 256 -11.22 -16.12 -6.66
CA GLY A 256 -11.34 -17.57 -6.76
C GLY A 256 -10.18 -18.27 -7.47
N SER A 257 -9.34 -17.55 -8.20
CA SER A 257 -8.16 -18.09 -8.88
C SER A 257 -6.93 -18.23 -7.97
N LEU A 258 -6.93 -17.59 -6.77
CA LEU A 258 -5.78 -17.58 -5.87
C LEU A 258 -5.41 -19.00 -5.44
N PRO A 259 -4.18 -19.49 -5.71
CA PRO A 259 -3.78 -20.87 -5.41
C PRO A 259 -3.33 -21.00 -3.94
N LEU A 260 -4.28 -20.96 -3.00
CA LEU A 260 -3.99 -21.01 -1.55
C LEU A 260 -3.53 -22.39 -1.09
N PHE A 261 -3.66 -23.43 -1.92
CA PHE A 261 -3.05 -24.75 -1.69
C PHE A 261 -1.52 -24.71 -1.81
N ASP A 262 -0.99 -23.72 -2.54
CA ASP A 262 0.45 -23.54 -2.70
C ASP A 262 1.07 -22.95 -1.43
N PRO A 263 2.12 -23.56 -0.85
CA PRO A 263 2.69 -23.10 0.40
C PRO A 263 3.22 -21.66 0.36
N ASP A 264 3.80 -21.24 -0.76
CA ASP A 264 4.37 -19.87 -0.89
C ASP A 264 3.27 -18.82 -0.93
N CYS A 265 2.18 -19.06 -1.67
CA CYS A 265 1.02 -18.19 -1.72
C CYS A 265 0.30 -18.15 -0.37
N ARG A 266 0.10 -19.32 0.24
CA ARG A 266 -0.56 -19.45 1.54
C ARG A 266 0.23 -18.72 2.64
N ASN A 267 1.53 -18.99 2.76
CA ASN A 267 2.38 -18.35 3.76
C ASN A 267 2.41 -16.83 3.61
N GLU A 268 2.41 -16.31 2.39
CA GLU A 268 2.34 -14.87 2.17
C GLU A 268 0.99 -14.29 2.59
N ALA A 269 -0.12 -14.96 2.29
CA ALA A 269 -1.45 -14.51 2.70
C ALA A 269 -1.62 -14.51 4.23
N ILE A 270 -1.27 -15.63 4.91
CA ILE A 270 -1.44 -15.73 6.37
C ILE A 270 -0.48 -14.85 7.16
N TYR A 271 0.65 -14.43 6.57
CA TYR A 271 1.63 -13.57 7.23
C TYR A 271 1.00 -12.26 7.77
N TYR A 272 -0.01 -11.77 7.10
CA TYR A 272 -0.69 -10.52 7.47
C TYR A 272 -1.88 -10.73 8.41
N LEU A 273 -2.36 -11.95 8.54
CA LEU A 273 -3.56 -12.30 9.29
C LEU A 273 -3.24 -12.70 10.75
N PRO A 274 -4.21 -12.64 11.66
CA PRO A 274 -4.08 -13.22 12.99
C PRO A 274 -3.71 -14.71 12.93
N GLN A 275 -3.10 -15.22 14.01
CA GLN A 275 -2.74 -16.64 14.10
C GLN A 275 -3.98 -17.54 14.00
N GLY A 276 -3.81 -18.73 13.41
CA GLY A 276 -4.86 -19.77 13.33
C GLY A 276 -5.45 -19.97 11.93
N TRP A 277 -5.07 -19.19 10.92
CA TRP A 277 -5.59 -19.33 9.57
C TRP A 277 -5.02 -20.53 8.79
N ASP A 278 -3.81 -20.97 9.10
CA ASP A 278 -3.19 -22.07 8.35
C ASP A 278 -4.01 -23.38 8.39
N PRO A 279 -4.50 -23.86 9.55
CA PRO A 279 -5.40 -25.02 9.60
C PRO A 279 -6.73 -24.81 8.85
N VAL A 280 -7.28 -23.60 8.86
CA VAL A 280 -8.53 -23.30 8.15
C VAL A 280 -8.31 -23.38 6.64
N LEU A 281 -7.22 -22.79 6.13
CA LEU A 281 -6.88 -22.88 4.72
C LEU A 281 -6.66 -24.35 4.28
N GLU A 282 -5.94 -25.13 5.08
CA GLU A 282 -5.61 -26.52 4.76
C GLU A 282 -6.82 -27.45 4.81
N ARG A 283 -7.74 -27.27 5.77
CA ARG A 283 -8.86 -28.20 6.00
C ARG A 283 -10.16 -27.81 5.33
N ASP A 284 -10.41 -26.51 5.22
CA ASP A 284 -11.74 -26.05 4.82
C ASP A 284 -11.73 -25.35 3.45
N ILE A 285 -10.62 -24.68 3.08
CA ILE A 285 -10.63 -23.77 1.93
C ILE A 285 -9.95 -24.35 0.69
N ASP A 286 -8.68 -24.80 0.79
CA ASP A 286 -7.90 -25.10 -0.41
C ASP A 286 -6.77 -26.13 -0.23
N GLY A 287 -6.77 -26.92 0.83
CA GLY A 287 -5.82 -28.04 0.98
C GLY A 287 -6.18 -29.25 0.12
N GLU A 288 -5.26 -30.22 -0.01
CA GLU A 288 -5.51 -31.45 -0.76
C GLU A 288 -6.73 -32.24 -0.24
N ARG A 289 -6.95 -32.18 1.08
CA ARG A 289 -8.07 -32.83 1.77
C ARG A 289 -9.04 -31.81 2.35
N ALA A 290 -9.10 -30.62 1.78
CA ALA A 290 -10.06 -29.63 2.23
C ALA A 290 -11.49 -30.07 1.86
N THR A 291 -12.44 -29.68 2.70
CA THR A 291 -13.87 -29.95 2.47
C THR A 291 -14.31 -29.50 1.07
N THR A 292 -13.81 -28.35 0.62
CA THR A 292 -14.09 -27.84 -0.73
C THR A 292 -13.53 -28.72 -1.84
N THR A 293 -12.32 -29.28 -1.64
CA THR A 293 -11.69 -30.21 -2.59
C THR A 293 -12.45 -31.53 -2.66
N GLU A 294 -12.91 -32.05 -1.52
CA GLU A 294 -13.73 -33.24 -1.47
C GLU A 294 -15.08 -33.05 -2.18
N LEU A 295 -15.73 -31.89 -1.98
CA LEU A 295 -17.00 -31.56 -2.65
C LEU A 295 -16.83 -31.40 -4.16
N ASP A 296 -15.78 -30.72 -4.62
CA ASP A 296 -15.44 -30.59 -6.03
C ASP A 296 -15.21 -31.98 -6.67
N ASN A 297 -14.48 -32.87 -5.98
CA ASN A 297 -14.20 -34.24 -6.48
C ASN A 297 -15.43 -35.15 -6.46
N ALA A 298 -16.33 -34.97 -5.50
CA ALA A 298 -17.52 -35.79 -5.36
C ALA A 298 -18.58 -35.51 -6.43
N LYS A 299 -18.60 -34.30 -7.00
CA LYS A 299 -19.60 -33.86 -7.99
C LYS A 299 -18.93 -33.33 -9.24
N PRO A 300 -18.99 -34.01 -10.39
CA PRO A 300 -18.39 -33.57 -11.65
C PRO A 300 -18.81 -32.15 -12.07
N LEU A 301 -20.05 -31.77 -11.72
CA LEU A 301 -20.58 -30.42 -11.97
C LEU A 301 -19.75 -29.33 -11.29
N PHE A 302 -19.37 -29.51 -10.04
CA PHE A 302 -18.54 -28.60 -9.29
C PHE A 302 -17.06 -28.73 -9.67
N GLY A 303 -16.59 -29.96 -9.81
CA GLY A 303 -15.20 -30.28 -10.10
C GLY A 303 -14.71 -29.75 -11.44
N SER A 304 -15.58 -29.71 -12.47
CA SER A 304 -15.23 -29.21 -13.80
C SER A 304 -14.74 -27.75 -13.81
N ILE A 305 -15.21 -26.95 -12.84
CA ILE A 305 -14.87 -25.52 -12.69
C ILE A 305 -14.26 -25.20 -11.32
N HIS A 306 -14.05 -26.21 -10.47
CA HIS A 306 -13.58 -26.06 -9.10
C HIS A 306 -14.44 -25.08 -8.27
N ALA A 307 -15.77 -25.17 -8.40
CA ALA A 307 -16.72 -24.18 -7.88
C ALA A 307 -16.56 -23.96 -6.36
N CYS A 308 -16.49 -25.05 -5.57
CA CYS A 308 -16.43 -24.95 -4.11
C CYS A 308 -15.13 -24.28 -3.65
N ARG A 309 -13.99 -24.64 -4.23
CA ARG A 309 -12.70 -24.00 -3.92
C ARG A 309 -12.68 -22.53 -4.35
N ARG A 310 -13.21 -22.20 -5.53
CA ARG A 310 -13.26 -20.80 -6.01
C ARG A 310 -14.12 -19.94 -5.11
N ILE A 311 -15.28 -20.43 -4.68
CA ILE A 311 -16.15 -19.75 -3.71
C ILE A 311 -15.39 -19.52 -2.39
N ALA A 312 -14.81 -20.56 -1.82
CA ALA A 312 -14.16 -20.47 -0.52
C ALA A 312 -12.93 -19.53 -0.54
N ARG A 313 -12.14 -19.53 -1.62
CA ARG A 313 -11.02 -18.58 -1.82
C ARG A 313 -11.53 -17.15 -1.92
N THR A 314 -12.64 -16.92 -2.62
CA THR A 314 -13.26 -15.59 -2.73
C THR A 314 -13.76 -15.10 -1.37
N VAL A 315 -14.46 -15.96 -0.63
CA VAL A 315 -14.93 -15.64 0.73
C VAL A 315 -13.75 -15.37 1.66
N PHE A 316 -12.70 -16.18 1.59
CA PHE A 316 -11.48 -15.94 2.37
C PHE A 316 -10.88 -14.55 2.07
N LEU A 317 -10.67 -14.22 0.81
CA LEU A 317 -10.04 -12.95 0.44
C LEU A 317 -10.85 -11.74 0.93
N GLY A 318 -12.17 -11.81 0.88
CA GLY A 318 -13.04 -10.69 1.26
C GLY A 318 -13.43 -10.66 2.75
N SER A 319 -13.17 -11.72 3.55
CA SER A 319 -13.60 -11.77 4.96
C SER A 319 -12.50 -12.01 5.98
N ALA A 320 -11.34 -12.53 5.57
CA ALA A 320 -10.27 -12.86 6.49
C ALA A 320 -9.71 -11.68 7.29
N PRO A 321 -9.56 -10.48 6.74
CA PRO A 321 -9.09 -9.30 7.48
C PRO A 321 -9.97 -8.93 8.66
N ASP A 322 -11.29 -9.11 8.55
CA ASP A 322 -12.26 -8.69 9.57
C ASP A 322 -12.47 -9.72 10.69
N ALA A 323 -11.96 -10.91 10.53
CA ALA A 323 -12.18 -12.00 11.49
C ALA A 323 -11.56 -11.78 12.88
N GLY A 324 -10.59 -10.87 13.02
CA GLY A 324 -9.90 -10.55 14.27
C GLY A 324 -10.48 -9.36 15.05
N ILE A 325 -11.44 -8.61 14.53
CA ILE A 325 -11.96 -7.39 15.14
C ILE A 325 -13.09 -7.71 16.13
N VAL A 326 -12.74 -7.90 17.40
CA VAL A 326 -13.70 -8.03 18.50
C VAL A 326 -14.09 -6.62 18.96
N GLY A 327 -15.34 -6.19 18.68
CA GLY A 327 -15.93 -4.97 19.24
C GLY A 327 -16.01 -3.74 18.34
N GLY A 328 -15.67 -3.84 17.07
CA GLY A 328 -15.92 -2.78 16.07
C GLY A 328 -17.36 -2.76 15.57
N SER A 329 -17.87 -1.58 15.27
CA SER A 329 -19.17 -1.25 14.64
C SER A 329 -19.62 -2.37 13.68
N LYS A 330 -20.94 -2.59 13.60
CA LYS A 330 -21.65 -3.58 12.77
C LYS A 330 -21.31 -3.46 11.26
N HIS A 331 -20.08 -3.70 10.86
CA HIS A 331 -19.78 -4.00 9.46
C HIS A 331 -20.13 -5.47 9.21
N HIS A 332 -20.81 -5.72 8.12
CA HIS A 332 -21.24 -7.05 7.70
C HIS A 332 -20.04 -7.99 7.70
N ARG A 333 -20.05 -8.98 8.60
CA ARG A 333 -19.05 -10.05 8.59
C ARG A 333 -19.41 -11.00 7.45
N GLY A 334 -18.59 -11.04 6.42
CA GLY A 334 -18.77 -11.92 5.27
C GLY A 334 -18.77 -11.18 3.93
N VAL A 335 -18.97 -11.92 2.87
CA VAL A 335 -19.04 -11.42 1.48
C VAL A 335 -20.43 -11.66 0.95
N GLU A 336 -21.05 -10.66 0.37
CA GLU A 336 -22.35 -10.77 -0.25
C GLU A 336 -22.31 -11.71 -1.47
N LEU A 337 -23.39 -12.44 -1.74
CA LEU A 337 -23.45 -13.45 -2.81
C LEU A 337 -23.03 -12.88 -4.17
N GLU A 338 -23.46 -11.66 -4.49
CA GLU A 338 -23.10 -10.97 -5.72
C GLU A 338 -21.58 -10.79 -5.87
N HIS A 339 -20.90 -10.43 -4.80
CA HIS A 339 -19.44 -10.32 -4.76
C HIS A 339 -18.74 -11.68 -4.77
N VAL A 340 -19.34 -12.73 -4.19
CA VAL A 340 -18.82 -14.09 -4.31
C VAL A 340 -18.87 -14.54 -5.77
N LEU A 341 -19.99 -14.31 -6.46
CA LEU A 341 -20.13 -14.64 -7.87
C LEU A 341 -19.15 -13.84 -8.74
N LEU A 342 -19.00 -12.55 -8.46
CA LEU A 342 -18.04 -11.68 -9.14
C LEU A 342 -16.59 -12.17 -8.99
N GLY A 343 -16.26 -12.70 -7.82
CA GLY A 343 -14.91 -13.19 -7.53
C GLY A 343 -14.59 -14.58 -8.07
N CYS A 344 -15.58 -15.35 -8.54
CA CYS A 344 -15.35 -16.75 -8.95
C CYS A 344 -15.89 -17.12 -10.32
N ALA A 345 -16.99 -16.53 -10.81
CA ALA A 345 -17.61 -16.92 -12.06
C ALA A 345 -16.92 -16.30 -13.29
N GLN A 346 -16.84 -17.07 -14.37
CA GLN A 346 -16.22 -16.63 -15.63
C GLN A 346 -17.22 -16.69 -16.79
N PRO A 347 -17.04 -15.84 -17.82
CA PRO A 347 -17.79 -15.96 -19.06
C PRO A 347 -17.76 -17.38 -19.63
N GLY A 348 -18.91 -17.85 -20.09
CA GLY A 348 -19.07 -19.22 -20.60
C GLY A 348 -19.39 -20.28 -19.54
N GLN A 349 -19.31 -19.96 -18.26
CA GLN A 349 -19.73 -20.85 -17.18
C GLN A 349 -21.20 -20.66 -16.81
N VAL A 350 -21.82 -21.71 -16.28
CA VAL A 350 -23.22 -21.66 -15.83
C VAL A 350 -23.27 -21.20 -14.36
N LEU A 351 -23.85 -20.02 -14.10
CA LEU A 351 -23.95 -19.43 -12.76
C LEU A 351 -24.64 -20.35 -11.73
N GLY A 352 -25.58 -21.20 -12.17
CA GLY A 352 -26.23 -22.18 -11.29
C GLY A 352 -25.29 -23.18 -10.64
N HIS A 353 -24.07 -23.33 -11.13
CA HIS A 353 -23.03 -24.18 -10.50
C HIS A 353 -22.40 -23.52 -9.27
N TYR A 354 -22.56 -22.23 -9.09
CA TYR A 354 -22.06 -21.46 -7.95
C TYR A 354 -23.16 -21.08 -6.93
N LYS A 355 -24.41 -21.30 -7.27
CA LYS A 355 -25.61 -21.10 -6.41
C LYS A 355 -26.05 -22.42 -5.79
#